data_5b4223da0254368d08b0458ed9c78bcf
#
_entry.id   5b4223da0254368d08b0458ed9c78bcf
#
_cell.length_a   1.000
_cell.length_b   1.000
_cell.length_c   1.000
_cell.angle_alpha   90.00
_cell.angle_beta   90.00
_cell.angle_gamma   90.00
#
_symmetry.space_group_name_H-M   'P 1'
#
loop_
_entity.id
_entity.type
_entity.pdbx_description
1 polymer ?
#
loop_
_entity_poly.entity_id
_entity_poly.type
_entity_poly.pdbx_seq_one_letter_code
_entity_poly.pdbx_strand_id
1 'polypeptide(L)'
;MFEKILVATDGSEHGLRAARVALELGKISGGRVTAIYVADTNRTSHLPDDMLLFSIRELLLKEGKEALKQVESLAKDMGVAFESAVAEGNPGSEIISYAESAGMDIIILGAVGRTGLDKFLLGSVAEKVVRNSKIPVLTVPREQT
;
A
#
# COMPACT_ATOMS: atom_id res chain seq x y z
N MET A 1 -11.56 -15.54 9.78
CA MET A 1 -10.19 -14.99 9.72
C MET A 1 -9.99 -14.27 8.40
N PHE A 2 -9.16 -13.26 8.36
CA PHE A 2 -8.95 -12.39 7.19
C PHE A 2 -10.22 -11.64 6.75
N GLU A 3 -10.97 -11.17 7.70
CA GLU A 3 -12.13 -10.34 7.44
C GLU A 3 -11.75 -8.88 7.20
N LYS A 4 -10.64 -8.43 7.77
CA LYS A 4 -10.12 -7.06 7.60
C LYS A 4 -8.74 -7.12 6.96
N ILE A 5 -8.69 -6.81 5.69
CA ILE A 5 -7.50 -6.96 4.85
C ILE A 5 -6.98 -5.57 4.48
N LEU A 6 -5.70 -5.30 4.76
CA LEU A 6 -5.05 -4.06 4.35
C LEU A 6 -4.11 -4.35 3.20
N VAL A 7 -4.21 -3.59 2.13
CA VAL A 7 -3.23 -3.65 1.04
C VAL A 7 -2.60 -2.27 0.87
N ALA A 8 -1.28 -2.23 0.75
CA ALA A 8 -0.55 -1.01 0.48
C ALA A 8 -0.29 -0.90 -1.01
N THR A 9 -0.54 0.27 -1.57
CA THR A 9 -0.24 0.56 -2.97
C THR A 9 0.57 1.84 -3.09
N ASP A 10 1.55 1.84 -3.97
CA ASP A 10 2.36 3.02 -4.29
C ASP A 10 2.04 3.56 -5.68
N GLY A 11 0.99 3.04 -6.31
CA GLY A 11 0.59 3.43 -7.66
C GLY A 11 1.33 2.71 -8.78
N SER A 12 2.31 1.86 -8.44
CA SER A 12 3.05 1.07 -9.43
C SER A 12 2.25 -0.17 -9.84
N GLU A 13 2.72 -0.85 -10.88
CA GLU A 13 2.13 -2.13 -11.31
C GLU A 13 2.27 -3.20 -10.21
N HIS A 14 3.35 -3.16 -9.45
CA HIS A 14 3.57 -4.07 -8.33
C HIS A 14 2.52 -3.85 -7.24
N GLY A 15 2.19 -2.59 -6.96
CA GLY A 15 1.14 -2.24 -6.02
C GLY A 15 -0.23 -2.69 -6.50
N LEU A 16 -0.50 -2.54 -7.79
CA LEU A 16 -1.76 -2.98 -8.37
C LEU A 16 -1.90 -4.50 -8.35
N ARG A 17 -0.80 -5.21 -8.60
CA ARG A 17 -0.79 -6.68 -8.50
C ARG A 17 -1.08 -7.13 -7.07
N ALA A 18 -0.47 -6.48 -6.08
CA ALA A 18 -0.75 -6.76 -4.68
C ALA A 18 -2.23 -6.49 -4.34
N ALA A 19 -2.78 -5.40 -4.88
CA ALA A 19 -4.19 -5.08 -4.68
C ALA A 19 -5.12 -6.16 -5.24
N ARG A 20 -4.80 -6.71 -6.40
CA ARG A 20 -5.58 -7.81 -6.98
C ARG A 20 -5.56 -9.04 -6.07
N VAL A 21 -4.41 -9.38 -5.52
CA VAL A 21 -4.30 -10.51 -4.58
C VAL A 21 -5.15 -10.25 -3.34
N ALA A 22 -5.10 -9.03 -2.80
CA ALA A 22 -5.90 -8.65 -1.64
C ALA A 22 -7.41 -8.77 -1.93
N LEU A 23 -7.83 -8.31 -3.11
CA LEU A 23 -9.24 -8.38 -3.50
C LEU A 23 -9.70 -9.82 -3.70
N GLU A 24 -8.85 -10.67 -4.27
CA GLU A 24 -9.16 -12.09 -4.39
C GLU A 24 -9.31 -12.74 -3.02
N LEU A 25 -8.43 -12.41 -2.09
CA LEU A 25 -8.55 -12.90 -0.72
C LEU A 25 -9.86 -12.41 -0.07
N GLY A 26 -10.19 -11.13 -0.25
CA GLY A 26 -11.44 -10.57 0.25
C GLY A 26 -12.67 -11.25 -0.31
N LYS A 27 -12.62 -11.61 -1.59
CA LYS A 27 -13.72 -12.33 -2.23
C LYS A 27 -13.89 -13.73 -1.64
N ILE A 28 -12.78 -14.43 -1.42
CA ILE A 28 -12.81 -15.78 -0.84
C ILE A 28 -13.28 -15.76 0.62
N SER A 29 -12.78 -14.81 1.41
CA SER A 29 -13.07 -14.74 2.85
C SER A 29 -14.38 -14.04 3.18
N GLY A 30 -14.97 -13.33 2.22
CA GLY A 30 -16.11 -12.47 2.48
C GLY A 30 -15.74 -11.22 3.27
N GLY A 31 -14.47 -10.88 3.30
CA GLY A 31 -13.95 -9.76 4.07
C GLY A 31 -13.97 -8.43 3.34
N ARG A 32 -13.50 -7.40 4.03
CA ARG A 32 -13.37 -6.04 3.51
C ARG A 32 -11.91 -5.73 3.24
N VAL A 33 -11.64 -5.11 2.11
CA VAL A 33 -10.30 -4.68 1.73
C VAL A 33 -10.18 -3.16 1.92
N THR A 34 -9.16 -2.74 2.62
CA THR A 34 -8.77 -1.33 2.72
C THR A 34 -7.46 -1.18 1.96
N ALA A 35 -7.43 -0.26 1.00
CA ALA A 35 -6.19 0.10 0.31
C ALA A 35 -5.63 1.37 0.93
N ILE A 36 -4.36 1.36 1.27
CA ILE A 36 -3.68 2.52 1.82
C ILE A 36 -2.59 3.00 0.86
N TYR A 37 -2.56 4.30 0.64
CA TYR A 37 -1.47 4.99 -0.04
C TYR A 37 -0.78 5.88 0.98
N VAL A 38 0.54 5.78 1.10
CA VAL A 38 1.32 6.65 1.97
C VAL A 38 2.14 7.61 1.12
N ALA A 39 1.87 8.90 1.27
CA ALA A 39 2.68 9.93 0.65
C ALA A 39 3.99 10.04 1.43
N ASP A 40 5.11 9.69 0.81
CA ASP A 40 6.42 9.68 1.45
C ASP A 40 7.00 11.09 1.49
N THR A 41 6.49 11.89 2.42
CA THR A 41 6.93 13.28 2.60
C THR A 41 8.27 13.39 3.30
N ASN A 42 8.77 12.30 3.88
CA ASN A 42 10.10 12.30 4.53
C ASN A 42 11.25 12.47 3.53
N ARG A 43 11.05 12.05 2.28
CA ARG A 43 12.07 12.21 1.23
C ARG A 43 12.35 13.67 0.93
N THR A 44 11.40 14.55 1.20
CA THR A 44 11.48 15.96 0.85
C THR A 44 11.68 16.88 2.06
N SER A 45 11.78 16.30 3.25
CA SER A 45 11.89 17.07 4.51
C SER A 45 13.15 17.94 4.59
N HIS A 46 14.17 17.63 3.77
CA HIS A 46 15.43 18.41 3.73
C HIS A 46 15.44 19.53 2.69
N LEU A 47 14.36 19.69 1.92
CA LEU A 47 14.29 20.77 0.94
C LEU A 47 14.09 22.11 1.62
N PRO A 48 14.86 23.14 1.21
CA PRO A 48 14.80 24.44 1.88
C PRO A 48 13.62 25.33 1.50
N ASP A 49 12.87 24.96 0.45
CA ASP A 49 11.78 25.78 -0.07
C ASP A 49 10.43 25.20 0.33
N ASP A 50 9.70 25.92 1.18
CA ASP A 50 8.38 25.50 1.66
C ASP A 50 7.35 25.39 0.53
N MET A 51 7.45 26.25 -0.49
CA MET A 51 6.54 26.18 -1.64
C MET A 51 6.79 24.92 -2.48
N LEU A 52 8.06 24.55 -2.60
CA LEU A 52 8.42 23.32 -3.32
C LEU A 52 7.94 22.10 -2.56
N LEU A 53 8.10 22.08 -1.24
CA LEU A 53 7.57 21.02 -0.38
C LEU A 53 6.07 20.88 -0.54
N PHE A 54 5.36 22.01 -0.52
CA PHE A 54 3.90 22.02 -0.71
C PHE A 54 3.51 21.43 -2.06
N SER A 55 4.20 21.83 -3.13
CA SER A 55 3.90 21.36 -4.49
C SER A 55 4.14 19.85 -4.64
N ILE A 56 5.21 19.36 -4.06
CA ILE A 56 5.53 17.92 -4.10
C ILE A 56 4.48 17.12 -3.31
N ARG A 57 4.11 17.62 -2.14
CA ARG A 57 3.07 17.00 -1.32
C ARG A 57 1.74 16.90 -2.08
N GLU A 58 1.33 17.99 -2.73
CA GLU A 58 0.10 17.99 -3.52
C GLU A 58 0.16 16.98 -4.67
N LEU A 59 1.31 16.89 -5.33
CA LEU A 59 1.51 15.93 -6.41
C LEU A 59 1.40 14.48 -5.89
N LEU A 60 2.05 14.17 -4.77
CA LEU A 60 1.97 12.84 -4.17
C LEU A 60 0.56 12.47 -3.76
N LEU A 61 -0.18 13.42 -3.17
CA LEU A 61 -1.57 13.17 -2.78
C LEU A 61 -2.46 12.93 -4.00
N LYS A 62 -2.20 13.63 -5.09
CA LYS A 62 -2.94 13.43 -6.33
C LYS A 62 -2.65 12.05 -6.91
N GLU A 63 -1.39 11.65 -6.96
CA GLU A 63 -1.00 10.32 -7.41
C GLU A 63 -1.65 9.23 -6.55
N GLY A 64 -1.72 9.47 -5.25
CA GLY A 64 -2.33 8.55 -4.32
C GLY A 64 -3.82 8.36 -4.58
N LYS A 65 -4.53 9.45 -4.83
CA LYS A 65 -5.96 9.39 -5.16
C LYS A 65 -6.21 8.59 -6.43
N GLU A 66 -5.37 8.79 -7.44
CA GLU A 66 -5.48 8.05 -8.70
C GLU A 66 -5.21 6.56 -8.50
N ALA A 67 -4.18 6.23 -7.73
CA ALA A 67 -3.85 4.84 -7.40
C ALA A 67 -5.00 4.16 -6.65
N LEU A 68 -5.58 4.84 -5.67
CA LEU A 68 -6.68 4.31 -4.88
C LEU A 68 -7.96 4.14 -5.71
N LYS A 69 -8.21 5.03 -6.66
CA LYS A 69 -9.35 4.90 -7.57
C LYS A 69 -9.25 3.66 -8.44
N GLN A 70 -8.04 3.32 -8.88
CA GLN A 70 -7.83 2.10 -9.67
C GLN A 70 -8.21 0.87 -8.86
N VAL A 71 -7.79 0.81 -7.60
CA VAL A 71 -8.13 -0.31 -6.73
C VAL A 71 -9.63 -0.35 -6.43
N GLU A 72 -10.23 0.81 -6.17
CA GLU A 72 -11.66 0.92 -5.93
C GLU A 72 -12.46 0.37 -7.11
N SER A 73 -12.06 0.72 -8.32
CA SER A 73 -12.70 0.24 -9.53
C SER A 73 -12.64 -1.27 -9.64
N LEU A 74 -11.48 -1.86 -9.37
CA LEU A 74 -11.32 -3.31 -9.35
C LEU A 74 -12.19 -3.96 -8.27
N ALA A 75 -12.24 -3.38 -7.09
CA ALA A 75 -13.06 -3.90 -5.99
C ALA A 75 -14.54 -3.92 -6.37
N LYS A 76 -15.00 -2.85 -7.00
CA LYS A 76 -16.37 -2.74 -7.46
C LYS A 76 -16.70 -3.81 -8.49
N ASP A 77 -15.82 -4.00 -9.47
CA ASP A 77 -15.99 -5.02 -10.51
C ASP A 77 -16.04 -6.44 -9.92
N MET A 78 -15.28 -6.67 -8.86
CA MET A 78 -15.22 -7.98 -8.20
C MET A 78 -16.29 -8.16 -7.12
N GLY A 79 -17.01 -7.11 -6.77
CA GLY A 79 -18.03 -7.17 -5.73
C GLY A 79 -17.46 -7.32 -4.32
N VAL A 80 -16.27 -6.75 -4.07
CA VAL A 80 -15.60 -6.80 -2.76
C VAL A 80 -15.83 -5.50 -2.01
N ALA A 81 -16.18 -5.59 -0.73
CA ALA A 81 -16.34 -4.42 0.14
C ALA A 81 -14.98 -3.70 0.26
N PHE A 82 -14.97 -2.39 0.06
CA PHE A 82 -13.73 -1.65 -0.11
C PHE A 82 -13.76 -0.31 0.62
N GLU A 83 -12.61 0.06 1.17
CA GLU A 83 -12.33 1.39 1.70
C GLU A 83 -10.94 1.83 1.24
N SER A 84 -10.72 3.14 1.20
CA SER A 84 -9.41 3.69 0.90
C SER A 84 -8.92 4.57 2.04
N ALA A 85 -7.60 4.65 2.19
CA ALA A 85 -6.96 5.46 3.22
C ALA A 85 -5.72 6.13 2.64
N VAL A 86 -5.44 7.34 3.09
CA VAL A 86 -4.24 8.09 2.72
C VAL A 86 -3.52 8.48 4.01
N ALA A 87 -2.23 8.27 4.06
CA ALA A 87 -1.38 8.68 5.16
C ALA A 87 -0.16 9.41 4.61
N GLU A 88 0.54 10.13 5.46
CA GLU A 88 1.77 10.84 5.12
C GLU A 88 2.85 10.45 6.09
N GLY A 89 4.07 10.29 5.59
CA GLY A 89 5.22 9.98 6.41
C GLY A 89 6.04 8.84 5.83
N ASN A 90 6.67 8.05 6.70
CA ASN A 90 7.44 6.89 6.27
C ASN A 90 6.48 5.76 5.92
N PRO A 91 6.52 5.26 4.67
CA PRO A 91 5.55 4.25 4.23
C PRO A 91 5.47 3.02 5.12
N GLY A 92 6.61 2.41 5.45
CA GLY A 92 6.61 1.22 6.29
C GLY A 92 6.00 1.45 7.66
N SER A 93 6.37 2.56 8.30
CA SER A 93 5.85 2.90 9.62
C SER A 93 4.35 3.21 9.59
N GLU A 94 3.91 3.96 8.60
CA GLU A 94 2.50 4.35 8.49
C GLU A 94 1.59 3.16 8.16
N ILE A 95 2.07 2.23 7.33
CA ILE A 95 1.33 1.01 7.04
C ILE A 95 1.11 0.19 8.30
N ILE A 96 2.18 -0.03 9.08
CA ILE A 96 2.11 -0.79 10.32
C ILE A 96 1.18 -0.10 11.32
N SER A 97 1.34 1.20 11.49
CA SER A 97 0.54 1.99 12.42
C SER A 97 -0.95 1.92 12.08
N TYR A 98 -1.26 2.07 10.81
CA TYR A 98 -2.65 1.99 10.36
C TYR A 98 -3.23 0.59 10.61
N ALA A 99 -2.47 -0.45 10.28
CA ALA A 99 -2.91 -1.83 10.43
C ALA A 99 -3.21 -2.15 11.89
N GLU A 100 -2.36 -1.72 12.80
CA GLU A 100 -2.56 -1.94 14.23
C GLU A 100 -3.76 -1.15 14.76
N SER A 101 -3.85 0.13 14.42
CA SER A 101 -4.94 1.01 14.88
C SER A 101 -6.30 0.57 14.37
N ALA A 102 -6.38 0.11 13.14
CA ALA A 102 -7.63 -0.30 12.52
C ALA A 102 -7.98 -1.77 12.78
N GLY A 103 -7.10 -2.51 13.46
CA GLY A 103 -7.35 -3.91 13.79
C GLY A 103 -7.38 -4.81 12.57
N MET A 104 -6.45 -4.61 11.63
CA MET A 104 -6.38 -5.44 10.43
C MET A 104 -5.90 -6.84 10.74
N ASP A 105 -6.40 -7.82 9.99
CA ASP A 105 -6.03 -9.23 10.18
C ASP A 105 -4.80 -9.63 9.37
N ILE A 106 -4.53 -8.91 8.29
CA ILE A 106 -3.40 -9.19 7.41
C ILE A 106 -3.01 -7.91 6.66
N ILE A 107 -1.72 -7.77 6.39
CA ILE A 107 -1.17 -6.71 5.54
C ILE A 107 -0.66 -7.38 4.27
N ILE A 108 -1.06 -6.87 3.12
CA ILE A 108 -0.61 -7.35 1.81
C ILE A 108 0.09 -6.21 1.10
N LEU A 109 1.27 -6.48 0.55
CA LEU A 109 2.00 -5.49 -0.23
C LEU A 109 2.93 -6.18 -1.22
N GLY A 110 3.35 -5.42 -2.23
CA GLY A 110 4.32 -5.93 -3.20
C GLY A 110 5.68 -6.14 -2.55
N ALA A 111 6.37 -7.18 -2.97
CA ALA A 111 7.72 -7.47 -2.50
C ALA A 111 8.71 -6.39 -2.93
N VAL A 112 8.43 -5.71 -4.06
CA VAL A 112 9.22 -4.59 -4.56
C VAL A 112 8.30 -3.43 -4.86
N GLY A 113 8.84 -2.21 -4.81
CA GLY A 113 8.10 -1.00 -5.14
C GLY A 113 8.47 -0.48 -6.53
N ARG A 114 8.31 0.83 -6.72
CA ARG A 114 8.56 1.50 -8.00
C ARG A 114 9.96 1.33 -8.55
N THR A 115 10.95 1.15 -7.68
CA THR A 115 12.34 1.05 -8.09
C THR A 115 12.69 -0.27 -8.77
N GLY A 116 11.85 -1.29 -8.62
CA GLY A 116 12.04 -2.57 -9.29
C GLY A 116 13.37 -3.23 -8.96
N LEU A 117 13.68 -3.33 -7.67
CA LEU A 117 14.92 -3.96 -7.21
C LEU A 117 15.08 -5.39 -7.73
N ASP A 118 16.32 -5.90 -7.63
CA ASP A 118 16.65 -7.28 -7.98
C ASP A 118 15.60 -8.24 -7.42
N LYS A 119 15.23 -9.24 -8.21
CA LYS A 119 14.19 -10.23 -7.88
C LYS A 119 14.43 -11.01 -6.59
N PHE A 120 15.67 -11.03 -6.10
CA PHE A 120 16.02 -11.74 -4.87
C PHE A 120 15.96 -10.86 -3.62
N LEU A 121 15.69 -9.56 -3.78
CA LEU A 121 15.68 -8.62 -2.68
C LEU A 121 14.28 -8.08 -2.42
N LEU A 122 13.93 -7.97 -1.15
CA LEU A 122 12.72 -7.26 -0.75
C LEU A 122 12.98 -5.76 -0.87
N GLY A 123 11.97 -5.03 -1.31
CA GLY A 123 12.00 -3.57 -1.27
C GLY A 123 12.07 -3.07 0.18
N SER A 124 12.52 -1.85 0.36
CA SER A 124 12.71 -1.27 1.70
C SER A 124 11.41 -1.21 2.52
N VAL A 125 10.30 -0.89 1.87
CA VAL A 125 9.00 -0.84 2.56
C VAL A 125 8.56 -2.24 2.99
N ALA A 126 8.63 -3.21 2.06
CA ALA A 126 8.26 -4.59 2.35
C ALA A 126 9.11 -5.17 3.47
N GLU A 127 10.42 -4.96 3.42
CA GLU A 127 11.32 -5.44 4.46
C GLU A 127 10.96 -4.87 5.83
N LYS A 128 10.72 -3.57 5.89
CA LYS A 128 10.37 -2.92 7.16
C LYS A 128 9.04 -3.45 7.73
N VAL A 129 8.05 -3.62 6.88
CA VAL A 129 6.75 -4.13 7.31
C VAL A 129 6.87 -5.57 7.81
N VAL A 130 7.58 -6.43 7.06
CA VAL A 130 7.78 -7.84 7.45
C VAL A 130 8.51 -7.93 8.79
N ARG A 131 9.54 -7.13 9.00
CA ARG A 131 10.34 -7.18 10.22
C ARG A 131 9.61 -6.67 11.46
N ASN A 132 8.78 -5.66 11.31
CA ASN A 132 8.25 -4.92 12.46
C ASN A 132 6.76 -5.13 12.71
N SER A 133 6.04 -5.75 11.80
CA SER A 133 4.61 -5.96 11.98
C SER A 133 4.31 -7.07 12.98
N LYS A 134 3.32 -6.84 13.83
CA LYS A 134 2.75 -7.87 14.70
C LYS A 134 1.60 -8.59 14.03
N ILE A 135 1.17 -8.08 12.89
CA ILE A 135 0.07 -8.62 12.08
C ILE A 135 0.69 -9.44 10.95
N PRO A 136 0.10 -10.58 10.57
CA PRO A 136 0.60 -11.36 9.43
C PRO A 136 0.79 -10.51 8.18
N VAL A 137 1.87 -10.74 7.46
CA VAL A 137 2.22 -9.99 6.26
C VAL A 137 2.36 -10.95 5.09
N LEU A 138 1.68 -10.64 4.00
CA LEU A 138 1.79 -11.40 2.75
C LEU A 138 2.44 -10.49 1.73
N THR A 139 3.60 -10.90 1.24
CA THR A 139 4.29 -10.16 0.18
C THR A 139 4.00 -10.80 -1.17
N VAL A 140 3.69 -9.98 -2.16
CA VAL A 140 3.38 -10.44 -3.51
C VAL A 140 4.61 -10.23 -4.37
N PRO A 141 5.18 -11.30 -4.93
CA PRO A 141 6.39 -11.16 -5.75
C PRO A 141 6.10 -10.43 -7.06
N ARG A 142 7.15 -9.87 -7.64
CA ARG A 142 7.04 -9.24 -8.95
C ARG A 142 6.67 -10.31 -9.98
N GLU A 143 5.97 -9.86 -11.02
CA GLU A 143 5.62 -10.76 -12.11
C GLU A 143 6.88 -11.22 -12.82
N GLN A 144 6.98 -12.54 -13.05
CA GLN A 144 8.07 -13.12 -13.82
C GLN A 144 7.69 -13.14 -15.28
N THR A 145 8.43 -12.42 -16.08
CA THR A 145 8.27 -12.44 -17.53
C THR A 145 9.43 -13.18 -18.16
#